data_9b8df4b5076ecff5aa161bcf1ea2eac6
#
_entry.id   9b8df4b5076ecff5aa161bcf1ea2eac6
#
_cell.length_a   1.000
_cell.length_b   1.000
_cell.length_c   1.000
_cell.angle_alpha   90.00
_cell.angle_beta   90.00
_cell.angle_gamma   90.00
#
_symmetry.space_group_name_H-M   'P 1'
#
loop_
_entity.id
_entity.type
_entity.pdbx_description
1 polymer ?
#
loop_
_entity_poly.entity_id
_entity_poly.type
_entity_poly.pdbx_seq_one_letter_code
_entity_poly.pdbx_strand_id
1 'polypeptide(L)'
;LQRRPPRLLAIEPAAAGSGLAAVELQFSRPMDGASLQANLQLPADQPHELLGEGNRWRLQLSGTTPISQPLTLQIAGVDQRGNALEPSQWQWEPRPALLASRPAGEKEQLLSWQEATGWQELTKLSGSVHSLLPLGNGAGAALVTATDPLEKQVQRLRLSPDLTLIDQRPLEREPVVFASLSTNNAGDLLVQLSKLQQSYAQVELWNANGKRRQLPMTAGGPIRLVPQGGLAVVPEEDGIALQTLPPLPAKRDFLPGLRDLSSFCPQAGRAVLVRHWPDYRRSIELLEPGRAPRQLWIGTEALLSSACAGAADRIWILLLSGLADPLLELVELNREGEVLKRIALEGYEPEPGSQMHYDPSRRALLLMLKRRSAQGGSQALPEAHLFAVDSGRLQAIPGPVGHAGWLPSRQITQLRRGAPRR
;
A
#
# COMPACT_ATOMS: atom_id res chain seq x y z
N LEU A 1 11.88 -23.19 -41.61
CA LEU A 1 11.82 -22.71 -40.20
C LEU A 1 10.35 -22.49 -39.85
N GLN A 2 9.72 -23.43 -39.13
CA GLN A 2 8.34 -23.27 -38.61
C GLN A 2 8.29 -22.01 -37.75
N ARG A 3 7.48 -21.02 -38.13
CA ARG A 3 7.23 -19.81 -37.37
C ARG A 3 6.38 -20.16 -36.17
N ARG A 4 7.00 -20.37 -35.02
CA ARG A 4 6.23 -20.60 -33.78
C ARG A 4 5.41 -19.35 -33.47
N PRO A 5 4.11 -19.46 -33.16
CA PRO A 5 3.27 -18.31 -32.79
C PRO A 5 3.76 -17.65 -31.51
N PRO A 6 3.47 -16.36 -31.29
CA PRO A 6 3.71 -15.71 -30.01
C PRO A 6 2.87 -16.38 -28.90
N ARG A 7 3.37 -16.30 -27.66
CA ARG A 7 2.67 -16.82 -26.48
C ARG A 7 2.68 -15.77 -25.38
N LEU A 8 1.61 -15.65 -24.62
CA LEU A 8 1.61 -14.93 -23.36
C LEU A 8 2.35 -15.79 -22.33
N LEU A 9 3.47 -15.27 -21.82
CA LEU A 9 4.36 -15.96 -20.87
C LEU A 9 3.93 -15.72 -19.44
N ALA A 10 3.58 -14.47 -19.13
CA ALA A 10 3.16 -14.05 -17.79
C ALA A 10 2.13 -12.92 -17.88
N ILE A 11 1.27 -12.88 -16.88
CA ILE A 11 0.41 -11.76 -16.54
C ILE A 11 0.56 -11.55 -15.03
N GLU A 12 1.06 -10.38 -14.64
CA GLU A 12 1.42 -10.09 -13.25
C GLU A 12 0.82 -8.76 -12.80
N PRO A 13 0.38 -8.64 -11.55
CA PRO A 13 -0.07 -7.36 -11.00
C PRO A 13 1.04 -6.32 -11.06
N ALA A 14 0.67 -5.09 -11.36
CA ALA A 14 1.55 -3.94 -11.36
C ALA A 14 0.98 -2.80 -10.51
N ALA A 15 1.83 -1.88 -10.06
CA ALA A 15 1.36 -0.70 -9.35
C ALA A 15 0.46 0.15 -10.26
N ALA A 16 -0.67 0.61 -9.74
CA ALA A 16 -1.67 1.34 -10.53
C ALA A 16 -1.18 2.70 -11.08
N GLY A 17 -0.12 3.27 -10.50
CA GLY A 17 0.32 4.62 -10.84
C GLY A 17 -0.79 5.64 -10.62
N SER A 18 -1.20 6.35 -11.68
CA SER A 18 -2.34 7.27 -11.65
C SER A 18 -3.69 6.61 -11.97
N GLY A 19 -3.69 5.33 -12.35
CA GLY A 19 -4.92 4.59 -12.70
C GLY A 19 -5.60 3.94 -11.49
N LEU A 20 -6.62 3.11 -11.79
CA LEU A 20 -7.35 2.34 -10.78
C LEU A 20 -6.62 1.05 -10.41
N ALA A 21 -6.05 0.37 -11.39
CA ALA A 21 -5.27 -0.87 -11.25
C ALA A 21 -4.43 -1.09 -12.51
N ALA A 22 -3.43 -1.97 -12.45
CA ALA A 22 -2.64 -2.33 -13.61
C ALA A 22 -2.13 -3.77 -13.56
N VAL A 23 -1.86 -4.35 -14.74
CA VAL A 23 -1.14 -5.61 -14.91
C VAL A 23 -0.07 -5.46 -15.98
N GLU A 24 1.03 -6.20 -15.82
CA GLU A 24 2.05 -6.36 -16.83
C GLU A 24 1.82 -7.65 -17.62
N LEU A 25 1.90 -7.55 -18.95
CA LEU A 25 1.80 -8.64 -19.90
C LEU A 25 3.17 -8.91 -20.49
N GLN A 26 3.67 -10.12 -20.37
CA GLN A 26 4.93 -10.53 -20.96
C GLN A 26 4.69 -11.56 -22.05
N PHE A 27 5.15 -11.27 -23.26
CA PHE A 27 5.02 -12.14 -24.42
C PHE A 27 6.36 -12.78 -24.80
N SER A 28 6.31 -13.90 -25.49
CA SER A 28 7.50 -14.60 -25.98
C SER A 28 8.17 -13.91 -27.16
N ARG A 29 7.51 -12.91 -27.78
CA ARG A 29 7.96 -12.14 -28.95
C ARG A 29 7.42 -10.72 -28.89
N PRO A 30 8.04 -9.78 -29.62
CA PRO A 30 7.50 -8.45 -29.81
C PRO A 30 6.13 -8.47 -30.47
N MET A 31 5.14 -7.87 -29.84
CA MET A 31 3.75 -7.79 -30.32
C MET A 31 3.52 -6.48 -31.08
N ASP A 32 2.56 -6.52 -31.98
CA ASP A 32 2.02 -5.32 -32.62
C ASP A 32 1.04 -4.63 -31.67
N GLY A 33 1.36 -3.40 -31.26
CA GLY A 33 0.60 -2.66 -30.27
C GLY A 33 -0.81 -2.30 -30.72
N ALA A 34 -0.98 -1.94 -32.00
CA ALA A 34 -2.29 -1.62 -32.56
C ALA A 34 -3.20 -2.87 -32.58
N SER A 35 -2.62 -4.01 -32.95
CA SER A 35 -3.33 -5.29 -32.91
C SER A 35 -3.70 -5.71 -31.49
N LEU A 36 -2.78 -5.58 -30.52
CA LEU A 36 -3.09 -5.86 -29.11
C LEU A 36 -4.22 -4.96 -28.59
N GLN A 37 -4.14 -3.64 -28.83
CA GLN A 37 -5.17 -2.68 -28.41
C GLN A 37 -6.54 -3.01 -29.02
N ALA A 38 -6.59 -3.39 -30.28
CA ALA A 38 -7.83 -3.73 -30.98
C ALA A 38 -8.46 -5.06 -30.53
N ASN A 39 -7.65 -6.00 -30.02
CA ASN A 39 -8.11 -7.35 -29.66
C ASN A 39 -8.07 -7.63 -28.14
N LEU A 40 -7.60 -6.67 -27.34
CA LEU A 40 -7.76 -6.72 -25.88
C LEU A 40 -9.18 -6.34 -25.51
N GLN A 41 -9.89 -7.21 -24.80
CA GLN A 41 -11.27 -6.96 -24.39
C GLN A 41 -11.38 -6.99 -22.86
N LEU A 42 -12.01 -5.95 -22.32
CA LEU A 42 -12.47 -5.81 -20.94
C LEU A 42 -13.99 -5.57 -20.95
N PRO A 43 -14.66 -5.56 -19.78
CA PRO A 43 -16.02 -5.05 -19.67
C PRO A 43 -16.13 -3.65 -20.30
N ALA A 44 -17.22 -3.40 -21.04
CA ALA A 44 -17.37 -2.20 -21.87
C ALA A 44 -17.38 -0.87 -21.07
N ASP A 45 -17.67 -0.94 -19.78
CA ASP A 45 -17.71 0.19 -18.84
C ASP A 45 -16.36 0.46 -18.16
N GLN A 46 -15.32 -0.32 -18.51
CA GLN A 46 -13.99 -0.19 -17.89
C GLN A 46 -12.98 0.48 -18.85
N PRO A 47 -12.76 1.80 -18.77
CA PRO A 47 -11.74 2.49 -19.54
C PRO A 47 -10.34 1.95 -19.20
N HIS A 48 -9.50 1.83 -20.21
CA HIS A 48 -8.14 1.33 -20.05
C HIS A 48 -7.19 1.87 -21.10
N GLU A 49 -5.91 1.79 -20.79
CA GLU A 49 -4.79 2.13 -21.67
C GLU A 49 -3.82 0.96 -21.75
N LEU A 50 -3.27 0.72 -22.93
CA LEU A 50 -2.22 -0.25 -23.13
C LEU A 50 -0.90 0.48 -23.42
N LEU A 51 0.06 0.40 -22.51
CA LEU A 51 1.33 1.10 -22.54
C LEU A 51 2.46 0.09 -22.69
N GLY A 52 3.47 0.40 -23.51
CA GLY A 52 4.64 -0.46 -23.64
C GLY A 52 5.08 -0.65 -25.08
N GLU A 53 6.07 -1.53 -25.24
CA GLU A 53 6.63 -1.87 -26.55
C GLU A 53 7.27 -3.27 -26.54
N GLY A 54 7.52 -3.79 -27.73
CA GLY A 54 8.18 -5.08 -27.89
C GLY A 54 7.37 -6.22 -27.27
N ASN A 55 7.98 -6.94 -26.35
CA ASN A 55 7.38 -8.10 -25.69
C ASN A 55 6.84 -7.83 -24.28
N ARG A 56 6.87 -6.57 -23.81
CA ARG A 56 6.35 -6.17 -22.50
C ARG A 56 5.36 -5.03 -22.65
N TRP A 57 4.15 -5.26 -22.10
CA TRP A 57 3.05 -4.33 -22.17
C TRP A 57 2.42 -4.18 -20.80
N ARG A 58 1.92 -3.01 -20.51
CA ARG A 58 1.18 -2.70 -19.28
C ARG A 58 -0.23 -2.31 -19.64
N LEU A 59 -1.18 -3.07 -19.14
CA LEU A 59 -2.59 -2.71 -19.15
C LEU A 59 -2.90 -1.93 -17.90
N GLN A 60 -3.31 -0.69 -18.04
CA GLN A 60 -3.69 0.20 -16.94
C GLN A 60 -5.17 0.54 -17.03
N LEU A 61 -5.90 0.27 -15.97
CA LEU A 61 -7.30 0.67 -15.85
C LEU A 61 -7.36 2.15 -15.48
N SER A 62 -8.25 2.89 -16.12
CA SER A 62 -8.48 4.32 -15.90
C SER A 62 -9.96 4.59 -15.58
N GLY A 63 -10.30 5.87 -15.42
CA GLY A 63 -11.66 6.30 -15.13
C GLY A 63 -11.91 6.65 -13.66
N THR A 64 -13.16 6.96 -13.36
CA THR A 64 -13.60 7.43 -12.04
C THR A 64 -14.61 6.52 -11.36
N THR A 65 -15.00 5.42 -12.02
CA THR A 65 -15.93 4.44 -11.45
C THR A 65 -15.19 3.40 -10.64
N PRO A 66 -15.53 3.17 -9.36
CA PRO A 66 -14.94 2.11 -8.55
C PRO A 66 -15.15 0.74 -9.17
N ILE A 67 -14.13 -0.11 -9.06
CA ILE A 67 -14.22 -1.51 -9.51
C ILE A 67 -15.02 -2.29 -8.48
N SER A 68 -16.19 -2.79 -8.85
CA SER A 68 -17.13 -3.47 -7.95
C SER A 68 -16.97 -4.99 -7.91
N GLN A 69 -16.35 -5.59 -8.95
CA GLN A 69 -16.24 -7.03 -9.10
C GLN A 69 -14.96 -7.42 -9.88
N PRO A 70 -14.51 -8.67 -9.80
CA PRO A 70 -13.42 -9.16 -10.62
C PRO A 70 -13.69 -8.97 -12.12
N LEU A 71 -12.65 -8.68 -12.88
CA LEU A 71 -12.73 -8.38 -14.31
C LEU A 71 -12.37 -9.59 -15.15
N THR A 72 -13.04 -9.75 -16.29
CA THR A 72 -12.66 -10.74 -17.30
C THR A 72 -11.84 -10.04 -18.38
N LEU A 73 -10.61 -10.52 -18.60
CA LEU A 73 -9.72 -10.05 -19.65
C LEU A 73 -9.72 -11.08 -20.79
N GLN A 74 -9.90 -10.63 -22.02
CA GLN A 74 -9.61 -11.44 -23.20
C GLN A 74 -8.41 -10.84 -23.90
N ILE A 75 -7.36 -11.65 -24.09
CA ILE A 75 -6.09 -11.21 -24.69
C ILE A 75 -5.89 -11.95 -26.00
N ALA A 76 -5.80 -11.20 -27.09
CA ALA A 76 -5.52 -11.70 -28.44
C ALA A 76 -4.73 -10.63 -29.21
N GLY A 77 -4.27 -10.95 -30.41
CA GLY A 77 -3.52 -10.04 -31.29
C GLY A 77 -2.52 -10.78 -32.16
N VAL A 78 -1.65 -10.04 -32.81
CA VAL A 78 -0.57 -10.58 -33.63
C VAL A 78 0.78 -10.03 -33.18
N ASP A 79 1.86 -10.79 -33.46
CA ASP A 79 3.22 -10.28 -33.30
C ASP A 79 3.58 -9.32 -34.45
N GLN A 80 4.73 -8.62 -34.33
CA GLN A 80 5.23 -7.69 -35.38
C GLN A 80 5.48 -8.36 -36.74
N ARG A 81 5.38 -9.68 -36.83
CA ARG A 81 5.53 -10.46 -38.07
C ARG A 81 4.20 -11.00 -38.58
N GLY A 82 3.07 -10.63 -37.95
CA GLY A 82 1.74 -11.04 -38.32
C GLY A 82 1.34 -12.44 -37.85
N ASN A 83 2.09 -13.09 -36.94
CA ASN A 83 1.69 -14.39 -36.41
C ASN A 83 0.70 -14.18 -35.26
N ALA A 84 -0.43 -14.91 -35.29
CA ALA A 84 -1.49 -14.78 -34.31
C ALA A 84 -1.09 -15.33 -32.93
N LEU A 85 -1.40 -14.58 -31.89
CA LEU A 85 -1.44 -15.04 -30.50
C LEU A 85 -2.69 -15.92 -30.31
N GLU A 86 -2.52 -17.07 -29.68
CA GLU A 86 -3.68 -17.87 -29.28
C GLU A 86 -4.50 -17.08 -28.26
N PRO A 87 -5.81 -16.81 -28.55
CA PRO A 87 -6.65 -16.04 -27.64
C PRO A 87 -6.80 -16.73 -26.30
N SER A 88 -6.67 -15.98 -25.22
CA SER A 88 -6.82 -16.47 -23.84
C SER A 88 -7.74 -15.57 -23.04
N GLN A 89 -8.48 -16.19 -22.10
CA GLN A 89 -9.32 -15.47 -21.15
C GLN A 89 -8.77 -15.62 -19.75
N TRP A 90 -8.85 -14.53 -18.98
CA TRP A 90 -8.34 -14.44 -17.62
C TRP A 90 -9.35 -13.77 -16.73
N GLN A 91 -9.47 -14.25 -15.51
CA GLN A 91 -10.19 -13.57 -14.44
C GLN A 91 -9.17 -12.87 -13.57
N TRP A 92 -9.35 -11.58 -13.36
CA TRP A 92 -8.48 -10.72 -12.57
C TRP A 92 -9.26 -10.02 -11.48
N GLU A 93 -8.83 -10.19 -10.21
CA GLU A 93 -9.31 -9.41 -9.08
C GLU A 93 -8.34 -8.23 -8.85
N PRO A 94 -8.65 -7.01 -9.28
CA PRO A 94 -7.75 -5.85 -9.13
C PRO A 94 -7.80 -5.23 -7.73
N ARG A 95 -8.86 -5.49 -6.95
CA ARG A 95 -9.04 -4.88 -5.63
C ARG A 95 -8.15 -5.56 -4.60
N PRO A 96 -7.37 -4.79 -3.79
CA PRO A 96 -6.58 -5.37 -2.73
C PRO A 96 -7.46 -6.05 -1.67
N ALA A 97 -6.95 -7.09 -1.03
CA ALA A 97 -7.55 -7.64 0.17
C ALA A 97 -7.15 -6.79 1.38
N LEU A 98 -8.00 -6.73 2.41
CA LEU A 98 -7.63 -6.11 3.67
C LEU A 98 -7.08 -7.19 4.61
N LEU A 99 -5.83 -7.03 5.05
CA LEU A 99 -5.29 -7.81 6.15
C LEU A 99 -5.54 -7.07 7.46
N ALA A 100 -5.90 -7.80 8.51
CA ALA A 100 -6.08 -7.21 9.82
C ALA A 100 -5.71 -8.18 10.95
N SER A 101 -5.31 -7.64 12.11
CA SER A 101 -5.18 -8.38 13.35
C SER A 101 -6.44 -8.23 14.21
N ARG A 102 -6.81 -9.29 14.93
CA ARG A 102 -7.93 -9.29 15.87
C ARG A 102 -7.56 -10.02 17.16
N PRO A 103 -7.75 -9.41 18.32
CA PRO A 103 -7.62 -10.11 19.59
C PRO A 103 -8.61 -11.29 19.70
N ALA A 104 -8.13 -12.44 20.13
CA ALA A 104 -8.92 -13.66 20.32
C ALA A 104 -8.49 -14.38 21.61
N GLY A 105 -8.96 -13.90 22.76
CA GLY A 105 -8.51 -14.35 24.08
C GLY A 105 -7.06 -13.92 24.34
N GLU A 106 -6.21 -14.89 24.70
CA GLU A 106 -4.76 -14.66 24.95
C GLU A 106 -3.91 -14.61 23.66
N LYS A 107 -4.52 -14.83 22.49
CA LYS A 107 -3.85 -14.84 21.20
C LYS A 107 -4.47 -13.79 20.30
N GLU A 108 -3.77 -13.48 19.23
CA GLU A 108 -4.34 -12.71 18.12
C GLU A 108 -4.54 -13.59 16.89
N GLN A 109 -5.50 -13.20 16.05
CA GLN A 109 -5.76 -13.79 14.75
C GLN A 109 -5.29 -12.82 13.67
N LEU A 110 -4.65 -13.34 12.65
CA LEU A 110 -4.50 -12.62 11.38
C LEU A 110 -5.66 -13.00 10.48
N LEU A 111 -6.34 -12.01 9.98
CA LEU A 111 -7.53 -12.14 9.14
C LEU A 111 -7.29 -11.50 7.78
N SER A 112 -7.97 -12.01 6.76
CA SER A 112 -8.17 -11.31 5.49
C SER A 112 -9.64 -11.01 5.28
N TRP A 113 -9.93 -9.89 4.62
CA TRP A 113 -11.28 -9.51 4.23
C TRP A 113 -11.36 -9.21 2.74
N GLN A 114 -12.39 -9.71 2.13
CA GLN A 114 -12.80 -9.42 0.76
C GLN A 114 -14.33 -9.26 0.74
N GLU A 115 -14.85 -8.46 -0.18
CA GLU A 115 -16.30 -8.19 -0.27
C GLU A 115 -17.12 -9.45 -0.43
N ALA A 116 -16.62 -10.41 -1.20
CA ALA A 116 -17.36 -11.64 -1.52
C ALA A 116 -17.42 -12.64 -0.35
N THR A 117 -16.38 -12.67 0.51
CA THR A 117 -16.22 -13.72 1.53
C THR A 117 -16.28 -13.18 2.96
N GLY A 118 -16.21 -11.86 3.17
CA GLY A 118 -16.05 -11.26 4.48
C GLY A 118 -14.71 -11.61 5.15
N TRP A 119 -14.66 -11.58 6.49
CA TRP A 119 -13.47 -11.94 7.25
C TRP A 119 -13.20 -13.44 7.22
N GLN A 120 -11.96 -13.80 6.86
CA GLN A 120 -11.45 -15.18 6.90
C GLN A 120 -10.20 -15.23 7.78
N GLU A 121 -10.11 -16.22 8.68
CA GLU A 121 -8.91 -16.44 9.49
C GLU A 121 -7.81 -17.05 8.62
N LEU A 122 -6.62 -16.42 8.62
CA LEU A 122 -5.43 -16.92 7.95
C LEU A 122 -4.56 -17.75 8.90
N THR A 123 -4.35 -17.25 10.12
CA THR A 123 -3.57 -17.94 11.14
C THR A 123 -3.80 -17.32 12.51
N LYS A 124 -3.45 -18.06 13.55
CA LYS A 124 -3.35 -17.57 14.93
C LYS A 124 -1.90 -17.19 15.23
N LEU A 125 -1.75 -16.05 15.89
CA LEU A 125 -0.47 -15.47 16.26
C LEU A 125 -0.20 -15.67 17.75
N SER A 126 1.05 -15.92 18.11
CA SER A 126 1.49 -15.89 19.51
C SER A 126 1.80 -14.45 19.91
N GLY A 127 1.19 -13.99 21.00
CA GLY A 127 1.34 -12.62 21.51
C GLY A 127 0.48 -11.58 20.78
N SER A 128 0.61 -10.33 21.23
CA SER A 128 -0.10 -9.18 20.67
C SER A 128 0.60 -8.63 19.43
N VAL A 129 -0.17 -8.15 18.45
CA VAL A 129 0.36 -7.49 17.26
C VAL A 129 0.60 -6.01 17.56
N HIS A 130 1.83 -5.57 17.38
CA HIS A 130 2.23 -4.17 17.50
C HIS A 130 2.35 -3.46 16.14
N SER A 131 2.54 -4.22 15.07
CA SER A 131 2.59 -3.69 13.72
C SER A 131 2.22 -4.78 12.72
N LEU A 132 1.43 -4.42 11.73
CA LEU A 132 1.05 -5.24 10.58
C LEU A 132 1.39 -4.47 9.31
N LEU A 133 2.27 -5.01 8.49
CA LEU A 133 2.68 -4.44 7.22
C LEU A 133 2.42 -5.44 6.09
N PRO A 134 1.33 -5.31 5.31
CA PRO A 134 1.18 -6.04 4.06
C PRO A 134 2.33 -5.72 3.09
N LEU A 135 2.90 -6.73 2.44
CA LEU A 135 4.00 -6.53 1.49
C LEU A 135 3.47 -5.94 0.18
N GLY A 136 4.19 -4.95 -0.35
CA GLY A 136 3.75 -4.18 -1.52
C GLY A 136 3.60 -4.98 -2.82
N ASN A 137 4.15 -6.18 -2.90
CA ASN A 137 3.95 -7.12 -4.02
C ASN A 137 2.79 -8.11 -3.80
N GLY A 138 2.03 -7.99 -2.71
CA GLY A 138 0.92 -8.87 -2.40
C GLY A 138 1.31 -10.30 -1.96
N ALA A 139 2.61 -10.59 -1.76
CA ALA A 139 3.07 -11.95 -1.45
C ALA A 139 2.91 -12.36 0.02
N GLY A 140 2.42 -11.48 0.88
CA GLY A 140 2.22 -11.74 2.31
C GLY A 140 2.33 -10.50 3.16
N ALA A 141 2.76 -10.67 4.41
CA ALA A 141 2.89 -9.59 5.37
C ALA A 141 4.13 -9.74 6.25
N ALA A 142 4.58 -8.64 6.84
CA ALA A 142 5.50 -8.63 7.96
C ALA A 142 4.77 -8.14 9.22
N LEU A 143 5.07 -8.75 10.36
CA LEU A 143 4.44 -8.46 11.65
C LEU A 143 5.51 -8.19 12.70
N VAL A 144 5.18 -7.31 13.62
CA VAL A 144 5.86 -7.23 14.92
C VAL A 144 4.89 -7.72 15.97
N THR A 145 5.22 -8.83 16.63
CA THR A 145 4.42 -9.40 17.71
C THR A 145 5.20 -9.34 19.03
N ALA A 146 4.49 -9.30 20.16
CA ALA A 146 5.09 -9.33 21.48
C ALA A 146 4.33 -10.27 22.41
N THR A 147 5.05 -11.15 23.10
CA THR A 147 4.54 -11.95 24.22
C THR A 147 4.81 -11.23 25.54
N ASP A 148 5.80 -10.37 25.58
CA ASP A 148 6.18 -9.49 26.68
C ASP A 148 6.48 -8.09 26.11
N PRO A 149 6.19 -6.98 26.82
CA PRO A 149 6.44 -5.62 26.34
C PRO A 149 7.89 -5.33 25.92
N LEU A 150 8.88 -6.05 26.49
CA LEU A 150 10.30 -5.89 26.19
C LEU A 150 10.83 -6.95 25.21
N GLU A 151 10.01 -7.91 24.84
CA GLU A 151 10.38 -9.01 23.94
C GLU A 151 9.48 -9.05 22.73
N LYS A 152 9.92 -8.38 21.68
CA LYS A 152 9.21 -8.36 20.38
C LYS A 152 9.86 -9.35 19.41
N GLN A 153 9.06 -9.85 18.51
CA GLN A 153 9.50 -10.73 17.42
C GLN A 153 9.02 -10.18 16.08
N VAL A 154 9.94 -10.13 15.12
CA VAL A 154 9.60 -9.78 13.74
C VAL A 154 9.33 -11.06 12.96
N GLN A 155 8.16 -11.18 12.38
CA GLN A 155 7.72 -12.35 11.61
C GLN A 155 7.40 -11.97 10.18
N ARG A 156 7.68 -12.86 9.25
CA ARG A 156 7.26 -12.78 7.85
C ARG A 156 6.31 -13.92 7.53
N LEU A 157 5.17 -13.57 6.94
CA LEU A 157 4.19 -14.52 6.41
C LEU A 157 4.23 -14.47 4.89
N ARG A 158 4.11 -15.64 4.26
CA ARG A 158 3.92 -15.77 2.82
C ARG A 158 2.52 -16.29 2.54
N LEU A 159 1.85 -15.65 1.62
CA LEU A 159 0.50 -16.01 1.17
C LEU A 159 0.53 -16.40 -0.31
N SER A 160 -0.31 -17.34 -0.67
CA SER A 160 -0.63 -17.66 -2.06
C SER A 160 -1.52 -16.56 -2.67
N PRO A 161 -1.73 -16.53 -3.99
CA PRO A 161 -2.65 -15.58 -4.61
C PRO A 161 -4.09 -15.65 -4.11
N ASP A 162 -4.54 -16.83 -3.67
CA ASP A 162 -5.87 -17.07 -3.08
C ASP A 162 -5.91 -16.83 -1.55
N LEU A 163 -4.89 -16.15 -1.00
CA LEU A 163 -4.76 -15.78 0.41
C LEU A 163 -4.60 -16.97 1.38
N THR A 164 -4.17 -18.12 0.91
CA THR A 164 -3.82 -19.23 1.79
C THR A 164 -2.41 -19.03 2.37
N LEU A 165 -2.25 -19.28 3.67
CA LEU A 165 -0.93 -19.23 4.33
C LEU A 165 -0.03 -20.36 3.80
N ILE A 166 1.10 -19.96 3.21
CA ILE A 166 2.13 -20.90 2.72
C ILE A 166 3.19 -21.14 3.79
N ASP A 167 3.63 -20.08 4.45
CA ASP A 167 4.76 -20.09 5.37
C ASP A 167 4.68 -18.94 6.38
N GLN A 168 5.13 -19.22 7.62
CA GLN A 168 5.26 -18.21 8.68
C GLN A 168 6.56 -18.47 9.42
N ARG A 169 7.45 -17.50 9.48
CA ARG A 169 8.74 -17.63 10.12
C ARG A 169 9.22 -16.34 10.79
N PRO A 170 9.94 -16.43 11.91
CA PRO A 170 10.64 -15.28 12.47
C PRO A 170 11.77 -14.85 11.52
N LEU A 171 12.01 -13.54 11.41
CA LEU A 171 13.14 -12.98 10.69
C LEU A 171 14.41 -12.96 11.58
N GLU A 172 14.24 -12.77 12.88
CA GLU A 172 15.29 -12.83 13.89
C GLU A 172 15.02 -13.96 14.87
N ARG A 173 16.09 -14.62 15.35
CA ARG A 173 16.00 -15.71 16.33
C ARG A 173 15.87 -15.16 17.75
N GLU A 174 16.50 -14.02 18.02
CA GLU A 174 16.51 -13.37 19.32
C GLU A 174 15.41 -12.30 19.39
N PRO A 175 14.79 -12.10 20.54
CA PRO A 175 13.84 -11.02 20.75
C PRO A 175 14.48 -9.66 20.50
N VAL A 176 13.66 -8.70 20.05
CA VAL A 176 14.05 -7.30 19.84
C VAL A 176 13.21 -6.39 20.73
N VAL A 177 13.77 -5.28 21.17
CA VAL A 177 13.03 -4.29 21.97
C VAL A 177 12.31 -3.26 21.11
N PHE A 178 12.85 -3.02 19.90
CA PHE A 178 12.28 -2.11 18.91
C PHE A 178 12.32 -2.76 17.54
N ALA A 179 11.26 -2.56 16.75
CA ALA A 179 11.23 -2.89 15.33
C ALA A 179 10.34 -1.91 14.57
N SER A 180 10.82 -1.44 13.41
CA SER A 180 10.05 -0.69 12.42
C SER A 180 10.19 -1.37 11.07
N LEU A 181 9.09 -1.40 10.31
CA LEU A 181 8.99 -2.12 9.05
C LEU A 181 8.60 -1.17 7.92
N SER A 182 9.17 -1.39 6.73
CA SER A 182 8.76 -0.70 5.51
C SER A 182 8.91 -1.60 4.30
N THR A 183 8.05 -1.46 3.30
CA THR A 183 8.08 -2.26 2.07
C THR A 183 7.94 -1.38 0.84
N ASN A 184 8.41 -1.89 -0.31
CA ASN A 184 8.19 -1.30 -1.63
C ASN A 184 7.27 -2.18 -2.50
N ASN A 185 6.94 -1.72 -3.70
CA ASN A 185 6.05 -2.45 -4.62
C ASN A 185 6.63 -3.78 -5.12
N ALA A 186 7.95 -3.97 -5.05
CA ALA A 186 8.59 -5.24 -5.39
C ALA A 186 8.51 -6.28 -4.25
N GLY A 187 8.06 -5.86 -3.05
CA GLY A 187 7.98 -6.71 -1.86
C GLY A 187 9.30 -6.84 -1.12
N ASP A 188 10.26 -5.95 -1.38
CA ASP A 188 11.41 -5.83 -0.49
C ASP A 188 10.93 -5.31 0.86
N LEU A 189 11.55 -5.79 1.92
CA LEU A 189 11.23 -5.46 3.30
C LEU A 189 12.46 -4.83 3.97
N LEU A 190 12.34 -3.59 4.40
CA LEU A 190 13.31 -2.94 5.28
C LEU A 190 12.88 -3.17 6.71
N VAL A 191 13.79 -3.69 7.52
CA VAL A 191 13.61 -3.95 8.94
C VAL A 191 14.63 -3.12 9.70
N GLN A 192 14.14 -2.22 10.54
CA GLN A 192 14.94 -1.44 11.47
C GLN A 192 14.67 -2.00 12.86
N LEU A 193 15.69 -2.53 13.54
CA LEU A 193 15.51 -3.22 14.81
C LEU A 193 16.64 -2.90 15.80
N SER A 194 16.33 -2.97 17.10
CA SER A 194 17.29 -2.90 18.18
C SER A 194 17.13 -4.09 19.14
N LYS A 195 18.24 -4.65 19.59
CA LYS A 195 18.28 -5.66 20.64
C LYS A 195 18.58 -5.00 21.99
N LEU A 196 18.30 -5.68 23.10
CA LEU A 196 18.34 -5.12 24.45
C LEU A 196 19.66 -4.45 24.83
N GLN A 197 20.78 -4.86 24.26
CA GLN A 197 22.11 -4.33 24.59
C GLN A 197 22.71 -3.44 23.49
N GLN A 198 21.89 -2.99 22.53
CA GLN A 198 22.34 -2.16 21.42
C GLN A 198 21.97 -0.70 21.61
N SER A 199 22.93 0.19 21.43
CA SER A 199 22.74 1.65 21.57
C SER A 199 22.06 2.28 20.35
N TYR A 200 22.00 1.58 19.21
CA TYR A 200 21.39 2.08 17.98
C TYR A 200 20.72 0.94 17.20
N ALA A 201 19.72 1.30 16.42
CA ALA A 201 19.00 0.35 15.59
C ALA A 201 19.86 -0.15 14.41
N GLN A 202 19.84 -1.43 14.15
CA GLN A 202 20.38 -2.02 12.92
C GLN A 202 19.33 -1.91 11.81
N VAL A 203 19.79 -1.71 10.59
CA VAL A 203 18.94 -1.59 9.40
C VAL A 203 19.28 -2.71 8.42
N GLU A 204 18.26 -3.45 8.02
CA GLU A 204 18.39 -4.58 7.12
C GLU A 204 17.40 -4.48 5.98
N LEU A 205 17.86 -4.83 4.80
CA LEU A 205 17.03 -4.98 3.61
C LEU A 205 16.92 -6.46 3.24
N TRP A 206 15.70 -6.95 3.21
CA TRP A 206 15.34 -8.30 2.77
C TRP A 206 14.64 -8.20 1.42
N ASN A 207 15.21 -8.75 0.36
CA ASN A 207 14.54 -8.75 -0.92
C ASN A 207 13.34 -9.72 -0.92
N ALA A 208 12.52 -9.65 -1.97
CA ALA A 208 11.34 -10.51 -2.13
C ALA A 208 11.67 -12.01 -2.03
N ASN A 209 12.88 -12.42 -2.46
CA ASN A 209 13.37 -13.79 -2.41
C ASN A 209 13.94 -14.19 -1.02
N GLY A 210 13.95 -13.27 -0.06
CA GLY A 210 14.44 -13.52 1.30
C GLY A 210 15.95 -13.35 1.49
N LYS A 211 16.68 -12.84 0.51
CA LYS A 211 18.10 -12.50 0.68
C LYS A 211 18.23 -11.25 1.55
N ARG A 212 19.00 -11.37 2.61
CA ARG A 212 19.26 -10.33 3.62
C ARG A 212 20.52 -9.54 3.28
N ARG A 213 20.47 -8.24 3.51
CA ARG A 213 21.63 -7.33 3.45
C ARG A 213 21.53 -6.32 4.59
N GLN A 214 22.58 -6.19 5.39
CA GLN A 214 22.69 -5.10 6.35
C GLN A 214 23.05 -3.80 5.62
N LEU A 215 22.42 -2.70 6.04
CA LEU A 215 22.66 -1.37 5.48
C LEU A 215 23.38 -0.52 6.53
N PRO A 216 24.43 0.23 6.14
CA PRO A 216 25.16 1.14 7.04
C PRO A 216 24.37 2.47 7.16
N MET A 217 23.20 2.41 7.79
CA MET A 217 22.30 3.55 7.97
C MET A 217 22.01 3.75 9.43
N THR A 218 21.97 5.01 9.86
CA THR A 218 21.44 5.45 11.15
C THR A 218 20.32 6.45 10.88
N ALA A 219 19.29 6.45 11.71
CA ALA A 219 18.15 7.34 11.54
C ALA A 219 17.60 7.81 12.88
N GLY A 220 17.10 9.04 12.91
CA GLY A 220 16.39 9.62 14.04
C GLY A 220 14.94 9.13 14.19
N GLY A 221 14.46 8.29 13.27
CA GLY A 221 13.09 7.79 13.25
C GLY A 221 12.90 6.64 12.26
N PRO A 222 11.65 6.24 11.98
CA PRO A 222 11.35 5.12 11.08
C PRO A 222 11.77 5.40 9.62
N ILE A 223 12.65 4.58 9.08
CA ILE A 223 13.06 4.64 7.67
C ILE A 223 11.94 4.08 6.80
N ARG A 224 11.67 4.72 5.64
CA ARG A 224 10.64 4.32 4.70
C ARG A 224 11.22 4.02 3.32
N LEU A 225 10.93 2.83 2.79
CA LEU A 225 11.25 2.50 1.39
C LEU A 225 10.36 3.31 0.45
N VAL A 226 10.96 3.85 -0.60
CA VAL A 226 10.18 4.45 -1.69
C VAL A 226 9.44 3.34 -2.45
N PRO A 227 8.14 3.50 -2.75
CA PRO A 227 7.33 2.43 -3.35
C PRO A 227 7.92 1.84 -4.63
N GLN A 228 8.55 2.65 -5.49
CA GLN A 228 9.17 2.21 -6.73
C GLN A 228 10.50 1.47 -6.52
N GLY A 229 11.02 1.44 -5.30
CA GLY A 229 12.29 0.80 -4.96
C GLY A 229 13.51 1.68 -5.22
N GLY A 230 14.69 1.13 -4.90
CA GLY A 230 15.98 1.77 -5.13
C GLY A 230 16.34 2.92 -4.19
N LEU A 231 15.41 3.43 -3.40
CA LEU A 231 15.57 4.60 -2.53
C LEU A 231 14.87 4.37 -1.17
N ALA A 232 15.40 5.05 -0.14
CA ALA A 232 14.76 5.15 1.16
C ALA A 232 14.73 6.60 1.65
N VAL A 233 13.67 6.95 2.37
CA VAL A 233 13.56 8.20 3.13
C VAL A 233 14.03 7.93 4.56
N VAL A 234 15.07 8.64 4.96
CA VAL A 234 15.74 8.48 6.25
C VAL A 234 15.50 9.74 7.10
N PRO A 235 14.74 9.65 8.20
CA PRO A 235 14.59 10.76 9.14
C PRO A 235 15.90 11.06 9.85
N GLU A 236 16.21 12.35 9.97
CA GLU A 236 17.38 12.86 10.67
C GLU A 236 16.95 13.97 11.66
N GLU A 237 17.84 14.40 12.53
CA GLU A 237 17.54 15.40 13.57
C GLU A 237 17.05 16.73 12.96
N ASP A 238 17.70 17.17 11.87
CA ASP A 238 17.45 18.47 11.24
C ASP A 238 16.66 18.38 9.92
N GLY A 239 16.10 17.22 9.58
CA GLY A 239 15.36 17.05 8.34
C GLY A 239 15.17 15.60 7.90
N ILE A 240 15.03 15.41 6.59
CA ILE A 240 14.95 14.08 5.99
C ILE A 240 15.95 13.94 4.85
N ALA A 241 16.54 12.76 4.72
CA ALA A 241 17.39 12.41 3.60
C ALA A 241 16.73 11.42 2.66
N LEU A 242 16.89 11.59 1.36
CA LEU A 242 16.58 10.60 0.35
C LEU A 242 17.89 9.89 -0.03
N GLN A 243 17.99 8.62 0.26
CA GLN A 243 19.22 7.83 0.09
C GLN A 243 19.01 6.67 -0.86
N THR A 244 19.94 6.50 -1.81
CA THR A 244 19.96 5.33 -2.70
C THR A 244 20.28 4.06 -1.93
N LEU A 245 19.68 2.96 -2.38
CA LEU A 245 19.92 1.62 -1.85
C LEU A 245 20.80 0.80 -2.82
N PRO A 246 21.68 -0.08 -2.30
CA PRO A 246 22.44 -0.98 -3.16
C PRO A 246 21.52 -1.86 -4.03
N PRO A 247 21.87 -2.14 -5.31
CA PRO A 247 23.19 -1.95 -5.92
C PRO A 247 23.44 -0.57 -6.56
N LEU A 248 22.52 0.39 -6.39
CA LEU A 248 22.71 1.73 -6.96
C LEU A 248 23.93 2.43 -6.34
N PRO A 249 24.61 3.31 -7.10
CA PRO A 249 25.67 4.16 -6.56
C PRO A 249 25.18 4.96 -5.38
N ALA A 250 26.00 5.11 -4.35
CA ALA A 250 25.64 5.86 -3.15
C ALA A 250 25.38 7.33 -3.50
N LYS A 251 24.16 7.78 -3.29
CA LYS A 251 23.73 9.16 -3.42
C LYS A 251 22.81 9.49 -2.25
N ARG A 252 22.94 10.71 -1.73
CA ARG A 252 22.12 11.22 -0.63
C ARG A 252 21.73 12.66 -0.95
N ASP A 253 20.45 12.91 -1.01
CA ASP A 253 19.88 14.25 -1.14
C ASP A 253 19.21 14.60 0.20
N PHE A 254 19.56 15.74 0.80
CA PHE A 254 19.05 16.15 2.10
C PHE A 254 18.09 17.33 1.98
N LEU A 255 16.95 17.22 2.65
CA LEU A 255 15.95 18.27 2.77
C LEU A 255 15.92 18.78 4.22
N PRO A 256 16.44 20.01 4.48
CA PRO A 256 16.52 20.55 5.83
C PRO A 256 15.16 20.99 6.38
N GLY A 257 15.12 21.18 7.70
CA GLY A 257 13.95 21.58 8.48
C GLY A 257 13.22 20.37 9.05
N LEU A 258 12.66 20.53 10.25
CA LEU A 258 12.01 19.46 10.98
C LEU A 258 10.78 18.95 10.19
N ARG A 259 10.97 17.83 9.49
CA ARG A 259 9.99 17.22 8.59
C ARG A 259 9.89 15.73 8.81
N ASP A 260 8.68 15.23 8.63
CA ASP A 260 8.37 13.81 8.56
C ASP A 260 7.71 13.46 7.24
N LEU A 261 7.98 12.26 6.75
CA LEU A 261 7.22 11.68 5.65
C LEU A 261 5.85 11.23 6.15
N SER A 262 4.79 11.79 5.60
CA SER A 262 3.41 11.39 5.92
C SER A 262 2.89 10.29 4.99
N SER A 263 3.00 10.48 3.68
CA SER A 263 2.61 9.46 2.69
C SER A 263 3.36 9.63 1.37
N PHE A 264 3.46 8.53 0.62
CA PHE A 264 3.86 8.58 -0.79
C PHE A 264 2.64 8.72 -1.68
N CYS A 265 2.80 9.45 -2.80
CA CYS A 265 1.80 9.41 -3.86
C CYS A 265 2.07 8.23 -4.81
N PRO A 266 1.02 7.66 -5.44
CA PRO A 266 1.18 6.54 -6.37
C PRO A 266 2.12 6.83 -7.55
N GLN A 267 2.09 8.06 -8.07
CA GLN A 267 3.04 8.46 -9.11
C GLN A 267 4.43 8.72 -8.52
N ALA A 268 5.44 8.14 -9.16
CA ALA A 268 6.83 8.18 -8.72
C ALA A 268 7.35 9.60 -8.42
N GLY A 269 8.21 9.69 -7.40
CA GLY A 269 8.91 10.91 -7.02
C GLY A 269 8.05 11.94 -6.28
N ARG A 270 6.81 11.62 -5.90
CA ARG A 270 5.92 12.51 -5.15
C ARG A 270 5.64 11.98 -3.76
N ALA A 271 5.65 12.88 -2.80
CA ALA A 271 5.37 12.57 -1.40
C ALA A 271 4.71 13.74 -0.69
N VAL A 272 3.94 13.41 0.33
CA VAL A 272 3.34 14.37 1.27
C VAL A 272 4.19 14.38 2.54
N LEU A 273 4.67 15.54 2.91
CA LEU A 273 5.50 15.76 4.09
C LEU A 273 4.72 16.57 5.12
N VAL A 274 5.02 16.33 6.39
CA VAL A 274 4.63 17.20 7.51
C VAL A 274 5.84 18.01 7.92
N ARG A 275 5.72 19.32 7.98
CA ARG A 275 6.73 20.18 8.56
C ARG A 275 6.28 20.70 9.92
N HIS A 276 7.13 20.59 10.91
CA HIS A 276 6.93 21.13 12.26
C HIS A 276 7.58 22.50 12.37
N TRP A 277 6.81 23.49 12.81
CA TRP A 277 7.28 24.85 12.97
C TRP A 277 7.57 25.16 14.44
N PRO A 278 8.51 26.07 14.74
CA PRO A 278 8.85 26.43 16.12
C PRO A 278 7.69 27.02 16.93
N ASP A 279 6.67 27.56 16.27
CA ASP A 279 5.45 28.12 16.86
C ASP A 279 4.33 27.08 17.04
N TYR A 280 4.67 25.77 17.05
CA TYR A 280 3.78 24.62 17.22
C TYR A 280 2.77 24.41 16.08
N ARG A 281 2.82 25.21 15.01
CA ARG A 281 2.05 24.91 13.81
C ARG A 281 2.66 23.71 13.07
N ARG A 282 1.81 23.06 12.31
CA ARG A 282 2.21 22.03 11.34
C ARG A 282 1.75 22.43 9.96
N SER A 283 2.54 22.13 8.96
CA SER A 283 2.13 22.28 7.57
C SER A 283 2.23 20.98 6.81
N ILE A 284 1.34 20.81 5.84
CA ILE A 284 1.43 19.80 4.80
C ILE A 284 2.18 20.40 3.63
N GLU A 285 3.20 19.71 3.18
CA GLU A 285 3.99 20.09 2.03
C GLU A 285 3.96 18.98 0.97
N LEU A 286 3.82 19.35 -0.29
CA LEU A 286 3.97 18.44 -1.43
C LEU A 286 5.39 18.52 -1.97
N LEU A 287 6.07 17.37 -1.95
CA LEU A 287 7.36 17.17 -2.61
C LEU A 287 7.12 16.62 -4.01
N GLU A 288 7.75 17.25 -5.02
CA GLU A 288 7.69 16.85 -6.41
C GLU A 288 9.10 16.81 -7.03
N PRO A 289 9.34 15.98 -8.08
CA PRO A 289 10.64 15.89 -8.72
C PRO A 289 11.15 17.26 -9.21
N GLY A 290 12.38 17.61 -8.83
CA GLY A 290 13.06 18.83 -9.31
C GLY A 290 12.47 20.14 -8.77
N ARG A 291 11.61 20.09 -7.75
CA ARG A 291 11.00 21.28 -7.14
C ARG A 291 11.25 21.31 -5.62
N ALA A 292 11.30 22.51 -5.07
CA ALA A 292 11.24 22.69 -3.61
C ALA A 292 9.87 22.26 -3.08
N PRO A 293 9.79 21.75 -1.84
CA PRO A 293 8.52 21.41 -1.21
C PRO A 293 7.58 22.61 -1.20
N ARG A 294 6.33 22.38 -1.60
CA ARG A 294 5.29 23.41 -1.65
C ARG A 294 4.31 23.21 -0.52
N GLN A 295 4.13 24.22 0.31
CA GLN A 295 3.12 24.21 1.37
C GLN A 295 1.71 24.21 0.78
N LEU A 296 0.90 23.20 1.17
CA LEU A 296 -0.50 23.08 0.75
C LEU A 296 -1.46 23.50 1.86
N TRP A 297 -1.10 23.28 3.11
CA TRP A 297 -1.92 23.59 4.27
C TRP A 297 -1.01 23.93 5.45
N ILE A 298 -1.50 24.76 6.38
CA ILE A 298 -0.84 25.07 7.67
C ILE A 298 -1.92 25.32 8.72
N GLY A 299 -1.70 24.79 9.93
CA GLY A 299 -2.63 24.96 11.05
C GLY A 299 -2.00 24.56 12.39
N THR A 300 -2.81 24.69 13.44
CA THR A 300 -2.47 24.28 14.81
C THR A 300 -3.08 22.95 15.21
N GLU A 301 -3.97 22.41 14.37
CA GLU A 301 -4.61 21.13 14.56
C GLU A 301 -3.57 19.99 14.55
N ALA A 302 -3.83 18.93 15.30
CA ALA A 302 -3.00 17.74 15.24
C ALA A 302 -3.26 17.02 13.91
N LEU A 303 -2.21 16.90 13.10
CA LEU A 303 -2.25 16.14 11.87
C LEU A 303 -1.91 14.68 12.20
N LEU A 304 -2.84 13.78 11.96
CA LEU A 304 -2.75 12.38 12.34
C LEU A 304 -2.21 11.51 11.21
N SER A 305 -2.68 11.74 9.99
CA SER A 305 -2.31 10.93 8.82
C SER A 305 -2.63 11.67 7.53
N SER A 306 -2.02 11.25 6.42
CA SER A 306 -2.39 11.69 5.08
C SER A 306 -2.44 10.53 4.11
N ALA A 307 -3.13 10.74 2.99
CA ALA A 307 -3.11 9.88 1.82
C ALA A 307 -3.12 10.71 0.54
N CYS A 308 -2.63 10.13 -0.55
CA CYS A 308 -2.47 10.79 -1.82
C CYS A 308 -2.97 9.92 -2.96
N ALA A 309 -3.62 10.52 -3.96
CA ALA A 309 -4.06 9.84 -5.17
C ALA A 309 -3.24 10.30 -6.39
N GLY A 310 -2.97 9.37 -7.28
CA GLY A 310 -2.35 9.62 -8.59
C GLY A 310 -1.07 10.45 -8.52
N ALA A 311 -1.08 11.58 -9.20
CA ALA A 311 0.01 12.55 -9.27
C ALA A 311 -0.09 13.66 -8.21
N ALA A 312 -0.70 13.41 -7.07
CA ALA A 312 -1.13 14.38 -6.05
C ALA A 312 -2.34 15.23 -6.50
N ASP A 313 -3.16 14.70 -7.37
CA ASP A 313 -4.37 15.41 -7.82
C ASP A 313 -5.38 15.60 -6.69
N ARG A 314 -5.39 14.67 -5.75
CA ARG A 314 -6.18 14.71 -4.51
C ARG A 314 -5.30 14.27 -3.34
N ILE A 315 -5.33 15.03 -2.26
CA ILE A 315 -4.61 14.74 -1.03
C ILE A 315 -5.62 14.83 0.12
N TRP A 316 -5.66 13.80 0.95
CA TRP A 316 -6.49 13.77 2.14
C TRP A 316 -5.62 13.89 3.38
N ILE A 317 -6.06 14.70 4.33
CA ILE A 317 -5.43 14.85 5.64
C ILE A 317 -6.47 14.60 6.73
N LEU A 318 -6.08 13.87 7.76
CA LEU A 318 -6.89 13.60 8.94
C LEU A 318 -6.43 14.52 10.07
N LEU A 319 -7.30 15.42 10.49
CA LEU A 319 -7.02 16.44 11.49
C LEU A 319 -7.80 16.16 12.78
N LEU A 320 -7.17 16.43 13.91
CA LEU A 320 -7.82 16.43 15.22
C LEU A 320 -7.66 17.82 15.83
N SER A 321 -8.77 18.47 16.14
CA SER A 321 -8.83 19.78 16.78
C SER A 321 -9.61 19.72 18.10
N GLY A 322 -9.43 20.75 18.94
CA GLY A 322 -10.11 20.85 20.24
C GLY A 322 -9.48 19.98 21.33
N LEU A 323 -9.24 20.57 22.50
CA LEU A 323 -8.70 19.88 23.67
C LEU A 323 -9.82 19.30 24.55
N ALA A 324 -10.88 20.10 24.76
CA ALA A 324 -12.00 19.72 25.63
C ALA A 324 -13.05 18.89 24.89
N ASP A 325 -13.30 19.18 23.63
CA ASP A 325 -14.21 18.42 22.75
C ASP A 325 -13.48 18.14 21.43
N PRO A 326 -12.76 17.01 21.35
CA PRO A 326 -11.99 16.68 20.17
C PRO A 326 -12.87 16.46 18.95
N LEU A 327 -12.61 17.21 17.87
CA LEU A 327 -13.26 17.07 16.58
C LEU A 327 -12.29 16.43 15.60
N LEU A 328 -12.68 15.28 15.07
CA LEU A 328 -11.97 14.59 14.00
C LEU A 328 -12.52 15.01 12.65
N GLU A 329 -11.65 15.50 11.77
CA GLU A 329 -12.04 15.96 10.44
C GLU A 329 -11.17 15.36 9.34
N LEU A 330 -11.80 14.95 8.27
CA LEU A 330 -11.15 14.58 7.02
C LEU A 330 -11.22 15.77 6.05
N VAL A 331 -10.05 16.27 5.66
CA VAL A 331 -9.92 17.40 4.73
C VAL A 331 -9.32 16.90 3.42
N GLU A 332 -9.96 17.26 2.31
CA GLU A 332 -9.49 16.98 0.96
C GLU A 332 -8.92 18.25 0.35
N LEU A 333 -7.69 18.15 -0.16
CA LEU A 333 -6.97 19.21 -0.85
C LEU A 333 -6.72 18.81 -2.30
N ASN A 334 -6.72 19.81 -3.19
CA ASN A 334 -6.15 19.63 -4.52
C ASN A 334 -4.62 19.84 -4.49
N ARG A 335 -3.98 19.65 -5.61
CA ARG A 335 -2.54 19.81 -5.78
C ARG A 335 -2.04 21.22 -5.46
N GLU A 336 -2.87 22.24 -5.62
CA GLU A 336 -2.57 23.64 -5.35
C GLU A 336 -2.73 24.02 -3.88
N GLY A 337 -3.33 23.14 -3.06
CA GLY A 337 -3.59 23.35 -1.63
C GLY A 337 -4.97 23.95 -1.36
N GLU A 338 -5.85 24.04 -2.36
CA GLU A 338 -7.22 24.46 -2.13
C GLU A 338 -8.00 23.35 -1.43
N VAL A 339 -8.78 23.73 -0.42
CA VAL A 339 -9.66 22.80 0.29
C VAL A 339 -10.89 22.52 -0.59
N LEU A 340 -10.97 21.28 -1.06
CA LEU A 340 -12.11 20.82 -1.86
C LEU A 340 -13.27 20.38 -1.00
N LYS A 341 -12.98 19.69 0.11
CA LYS A 341 -13.99 19.20 1.07
C LYS A 341 -13.43 19.23 2.48
N ARG A 342 -14.30 19.44 3.46
CA ARG A 342 -14.02 19.26 4.89
C ARG A 342 -15.20 18.51 5.51
N ILE A 343 -14.92 17.35 6.11
CA ILE A 343 -15.94 16.43 6.59
C ILE A 343 -15.64 16.09 8.04
N ALA A 344 -16.56 16.44 8.93
CA ALA A 344 -16.50 16.04 10.33
C ALA A 344 -16.84 14.55 10.45
N LEU A 345 -15.99 13.79 11.15
CA LEU A 345 -16.22 12.40 11.51
C LEU A 345 -16.82 12.34 12.92
N GLU A 346 -18.07 12.78 13.02
CA GLU A 346 -18.76 12.91 14.30
C GLU A 346 -18.96 11.55 14.98
N GLY A 347 -18.73 11.50 16.29
CA GLY A 347 -18.87 10.28 17.09
C GLY A 347 -17.74 9.27 16.93
N TYR A 348 -16.65 9.65 16.24
CA TYR A 348 -15.47 8.82 16.09
C TYR A 348 -14.24 9.43 16.73
N GLU A 349 -13.34 8.54 17.12
CA GLU A 349 -11.98 8.83 17.56
C GLU A 349 -11.00 8.07 16.67
N PRO A 350 -9.82 8.63 16.36
CA PRO A 350 -8.81 7.94 15.59
C PRO A 350 -8.16 6.82 16.43
N GLU A 351 -7.77 5.72 15.80
CA GLU A 351 -6.88 4.76 16.45
C GLU A 351 -5.45 5.32 16.41
N PRO A 352 -4.80 5.51 17.57
CA PRO A 352 -3.45 6.05 17.64
C PRO A 352 -2.44 5.24 16.80
N GLY A 353 -1.60 5.92 16.03
CA GLY A 353 -0.55 5.30 15.21
C GLY A 353 -1.05 4.62 13.93
N SER A 354 -2.38 4.58 13.70
CA SER A 354 -2.91 4.09 12.43
C SER A 354 -2.63 5.08 11.29
N GLN A 355 -2.39 4.56 10.11
CA GLN A 355 -2.20 5.35 8.90
C GLN A 355 -3.41 5.22 7.99
N MET A 356 -3.75 6.31 7.32
CA MET A 356 -4.77 6.32 6.28
C MET A 356 -4.17 5.84 4.96
N HIS A 357 -4.86 4.97 4.23
CA HIS A 357 -4.40 4.43 2.97
C HIS A 357 -5.47 4.57 1.89
N TYR A 358 -5.10 5.11 0.75
CA TYR A 358 -5.99 5.20 -0.41
C TYR A 358 -5.90 3.93 -1.26
N ASP A 359 -7.07 3.34 -1.56
CA ASP A 359 -7.22 2.27 -2.55
C ASP A 359 -7.81 2.87 -3.84
N PRO A 360 -7.02 2.97 -4.92
CA PRO A 360 -7.50 3.52 -6.18
C PRO A 360 -8.58 2.66 -6.83
N SER A 361 -8.54 1.34 -6.69
CA SER A 361 -9.52 0.44 -7.30
C SER A 361 -10.93 0.62 -6.74
N ARG A 362 -11.04 0.87 -5.44
CA ARG A 362 -12.31 1.19 -4.77
C ARG A 362 -12.62 2.68 -4.71
N ARG A 363 -11.64 3.53 -5.03
CA ARG A 363 -11.70 4.99 -4.79
C ARG A 363 -12.11 5.30 -3.36
N ALA A 364 -11.44 4.65 -2.42
CA ALA A 364 -11.77 4.72 -1.00
C ALA A 364 -10.52 4.85 -0.12
N LEU A 365 -10.68 5.53 1.01
CA LEU A 365 -9.70 5.59 2.08
C LEU A 365 -10.01 4.51 3.12
N LEU A 366 -8.98 3.81 3.56
CA LEU A 366 -9.02 2.97 4.75
C LEU A 366 -8.72 3.83 5.96
N LEU A 367 -9.63 3.84 6.94
CA LEU A 367 -9.51 4.54 8.21
C LEU A 367 -9.71 3.55 9.36
N MET A 368 -8.87 3.64 10.39
CA MET A 368 -9.05 2.90 11.65
C MET A 368 -9.65 3.83 12.67
N LEU A 369 -10.90 3.60 13.04
CA LEU A 369 -11.69 4.48 13.91
C LEU A 369 -12.31 3.71 15.07
N LYS A 370 -12.42 4.38 16.21
CA LYS A 370 -13.19 3.93 17.36
C LYS A 370 -14.47 4.73 17.48
N ARG A 371 -15.58 4.10 17.87
CA ARG A 371 -16.77 4.84 18.24
C ARG A 371 -16.58 5.49 19.60
N ARG A 372 -16.86 6.79 19.68
CA ARG A 372 -16.82 7.53 20.94
C ARG A 372 -17.93 7.02 21.85
N SER A 373 -17.59 6.65 23.09
CA SER A 373 -18.57 6.23 24.07
C SER A 373 -19.25 7.45 24.71
N ALA A 374 -20.57 7.44 24.81
CA ALA A 374 -21.34 8.47 25.51
C ALA A 374 -21.03 8.55 27.03
N GLN A 375 -20.38 7.56 27.60
CA GLN A 375 -20.08 7.46 29.05
C GLN A 375 -18.61 7.68 29.40
N GLY A 376 -17.79 8.20 28.46
CA GLY A 376 -16.42 8.66 28.77
C GLY A 376 -15.40 7.58 29.06
N GLY A 377 -15.67 6.32 28.82
CA GLY A 377 -14.75 5.20 29.03
C GLY A 377 -14.69 4.28 27.83
N SER A 378 -13.89 4.58 26.84
CA SER A 378 -13.78 3.73 25.66
C SER A 378 -12.73 2.64 25.83
N GLN A 379 -13.17 1.42 26.11
CA GLN A 379 -12.42 0.19 25.82
C GLN A 379 -12.85 -0.44 24.50
N ALA A 380 -13.57 0.30 23.65
CA ALA A 380 -13.97 -0.21 22.34
C ALA A 380 -12.73 -0.45 21.47
N LEU A 381 -12.64 -1.64 20.90
CA LEU A 381 -11.63 -1.93 19.88
C LEU A 381 -11.95 -1.13 18.61
N PRO A 382 -10.93 -0.71 17.84
CA PRO A 382 -11.14 -0.01 16.59
C PRO A 382 -11.80 -0.91 15.54
N GLU A 383 -12.44 -0.27 14.58
CA GLU A 383 -12.99 -0.91 13.39
C GLU A 383 -12.34 -0.31 12.15
N ALA A 384 -12.17 -1.13 11.12
CA ALA A 384 -11.77 -0.65 9.79
C ALA A 384 -12.99 0.00 9.10
N HIS A 385 -12.77 1.18 8.54
CA HIS A 385 -13.79 1.92 7.79
C HIS A 385 -13.30 2.24 6.39
N LEU A 386 -14.21 2.16 5.42
CA LEU A 386 -14.00 2.62 4.07
C LEU A 386 -14.71 3.96 3.88
N PHE A 387 -13.95 4.99 3.53
CA PHE A 387 -14.50 6.28 3.15
C PHE A 387 -14.46 6.41 1.64
N ALA A 388 -15.62 6.34 0.98
CA ALA A 388 -15.76 6.52 -0.46
C ALA A 388 -15.53 7.99 -0.82
N VAL A 389 -14.40 8.30 -1.48
CA VAL A 389 -13.95 9.69 -1.68
C VAL A 389 -14.87 10.52 -2.58
N ASP A 390 -15.60 9.88 -3.50
CA ASP A 390 -16.50 10.59 -4.42
C ASP A 390 -17.84 10.92 -3.77
N SER A 391 -18.43 9.98 -3.04
CA SER A 391 -19.72 10.15 -2.36
C SER A 391 -19.61 10.77 -0.96
N GLY A 392 -18.42 10.73 -0.34
CA GLY A 392 -18.23 11.12 1.06
C GLY A 392 -18.83 10.15 2.08
N ARG A 393 -19.20 8.94 1.66
CA ARG A 393 -19.83 7.94 2.52
C ARG A 393 -18.78 7.17 3.31
N LEU A 394 -18.92 7.17 4.63
CA LEU A 394 -18.16 6.32 5.55
C LEU A 394 -18.93 5.03 5.81
N GLN A 395 -18.27 3.89 5.64
CA GLN A 395 -18.83 2.56 5.88
C GLN A 395 -17.91 1.74 6.76
N ALA A 396 -18.40 1.22 7.87
CA ALA A 396 -17.67 0.28 8.70
C ALA A 396 -17.58 -1.09 8.02
N ILE A 397 -16.41 -1.73 8.12
CA ILE A 397 -16.26 -3.14 7.86
C ILE A 397 -16.59 -3.86 9.17
N PRO A 398 -17.64 -4.71 9.21
CA PRO A 398 -18.13 -5.27 10.45
C PRO A 398 -17.08 -6.06 11.24
N GLY A 399 -16.98 -5.79 12.52
CA GLY A 399 -16.12 -6.48 13.48
C GLY A 399 -14.84 -5.74 13.83
N PRO A 400 -14.46 -5.74 15.11
CA PRO A 400 -13.31 -5.01 15.60
C PRO A 400 -12.00 -5.63 15.09
N VAL A 401 -11.01 -4.79 14.82
CA VAL A 401 -9.66 -5.19 14.42
C VAL A 401 -8.63 -4.21 14.99
N GLY A 402 -7.46 -4.72 15.40
CA GLY A 402 -6.40 -3.90 16.00
C GLY A 402 -5.57 -3.12 14.97
N HIS A 403 -5.08 -3.81 13.97
CA HIS A 403 -4.30 -3.25 12.87
C HIS A 403 -4.90 -3.68 11.55
N ALA A 404 -4.83 -2.83 10.53
CA ALA A 404 -5.29 -3.17 9.19
C ALA A 404 -4.45 -2.50 8.10
N GLY A 405 -4.35 -3.16 6.96
CA GLY A 405 -3.63 -2.64 5.79
C GLY A 405 -3.99 -3.37 4.51
N TRP A 406 -3.89 -2.67 3.38
CA TRP A 406 -4.17 -3.22 2.06
C TRP A 406 -3.07 -4.16 1.59
N LEU A 407 -3.44 -5.39 1.25
CA LEU A 407 -2.59 -6.35 0.55
C LEU A 407 -2.92 -6.31 -0.94
N PRO A 408 -2.00 -5.89 -1.82
CA PRO A 408 -2.21 -5.90 -3.26
C PRO A 408 -2.65 -7.28 -3.76
N SER A 409 -3.67 -7.31 -4.61
CA SER A 409 -4.19 -8.57 -5.14
C SER A 409 -3.23 -9.19 -6.14
N ARG A 410 -3.08 -10.52 -6.06
CA ARG A 410 -2.35 -11.36 -7.03
C ARG A 410 -3.28 -12.38 -7.70
N GLN A 411 -4.59 -12.22 -7.52
CA GLN A 411 -5.58 -13.15 -8.06
C GLN A 411 -5.79 -12.91 -9.54
N ILE A 412 -5.04 -13.64 -10.36
CA ILE A 412 -5.15 -13.66 -11.82
C ILE A 412 -5.16 -15.12 -12.25
N THR A 413 -6.27 -15.57 -12.79
CA THR A 413 -6.48 -16.99 -13.13
C THR A 413 -6.91 -17.14 -14.58
N GLN A 414 -6.21 -18.00 -15.31
CA GLN A 414 -6.61 -18.33 -16.67
C GLN A 414 -7.91 -19.15 -16.66
N LEU A 415 -8.91 -18.67 -17.38
CA LEU A 415 -10.16 -19.39 -17.58
C LEU A 415 -9.91 -20.47 -18.65
N ARG A 416 -10.14 -21.74 -18.30
CA ARG A 416 -10.04 -22.84 -19.26
C ARG A 416 -11.14 -22.70 -20.29
N ARG A 417 -10.80 -22.78 -21.56
CA ARG A 417 -11.81 -22.98 -22.61
C ARG A 417 -12.61 -24.25 -22.26
N GLY A 418 -13.91 -24.13 -22.08
CA GLY A 418 -14.76 -25.31 -21.98
C GLY A 418 -14.48 -26.19 -23.19
N ALA A 419 -14.16 -27.47 -22.94
CA ALA A 419 -14.03 -28.41 -24.04
C ALA A 419 -15.32 -28.33 -24.87
N PRO A 420 -15.24 -28.26 -26.20
CA PRO A 420 -16.45 -28.30 -27.00
C PRO A 420 -17.23 -29.53 -26.61
N ARG A 421 -18.47 -29.37 -26.17
CA ARG A 421 -19.42 -30.50 -26.00
C ARG A 421 -19.48 -31.19 -27.35
N ARG A 422 -18.90 -32.37 -27.42
CA ARG A 422 -19.09 -33.29 -28.56
C ARG A 422 -20.53 -33.79 -28.62
#